data_a575e48b9bdbcabb36cd048762cddfb8
#
_entry.id   a575e48b9bdbcabb36cd048762cddfb8
#
_cell.length_a   1.000
_cell.length_b   1.000
_cell.length_c   1.000
_cell.angle_alpha   90.00
_cell.angle_beta   90.00
_cell.angle_gamma   90.00
#
_symmetry.space_group_name_H-M   'P 1'
#
loop_
_entity.id
_entity.type
_entity.pdbx_description
1 polymer ?
#
loop_
_entity_poly.entity_id
_entity_poly.type
_entity_poly.pdbx_seq_one_letter_code
_entity_poly.pdbx_strand_id
1 'polypeptide(L)'
;MYYDYPEEEFYPESEYQEQIDALKEAIKSSVKSEILEEMNRLRAENEKLQGIKEHFEEVKRDYEKKKDECDRIIRNAECNAKKMRLFELMKDHKVAKWKVGRELVYGPKCCKCNSNRSIEVRLPSGRIAEDECECKTKSKYYYHPKMYVLSEFTDRYRCGEVIAHYTEEISSHGDDVYYERYACTVCDSSTEEEKKEAIRTLSDKVREILFDQEEKCQEVCDRLNEGLGDFLYMFDGTDVRDYLGKTK
;
A
#
# COMPACT_ATOMS: atom_id res chain seq x y z
N MET A 1 85.34 -42.84 77.70
CA MET A 1 84.00 -43.23 78.13
C MET A 1 83.03 -42.89 77.07
N TYR A 2 82.75 -43.77 76.18
CA TYR A 2 81.69 -43.63 75.17
C TYR A 2 80.36 -44.09 75.80
N TYR A 3 79.43 -43.21 75.90
CA TYR A 3 78.06 -43.63 76.28
C TYR A 3 77.40 -44.09 75.00
N ASP A 4 77.15 -45.40 74.95
CA ASP A 4 76.31 -46.07 74.00
C ASP A 4 74.86 -45.69 74.34
N TYR A 5 74.18 -44.91 73.49
CA TYR A 5 72.80 -44.71 73.64
C TYR A 5 72.09 -45.87 72.88
N PRO A 6 71.16 -46.57 73.55
CA PRO A 6 70.37 -47.61 72.85
C PRO A 6 69.62 -46.95 71.69
N GLU A 7 69.80 -47.61 70.51
CA GLU A 7 68.96 -47.27 69.35
C GLU A 7 67.53 -47.31 69.78
N GLU A 8 66.85 -46.20 69.57
CA GLU A 8 65.40 -46.12 69.79
C GLU A 8 64.71 -47.25 69.06
N GLU A 9 64.06 -48.14 69.82
CA GLU A 9 63.19 -49.18 69.29
C GLU A 9 62.15 -48.54 68.37
N PHE A 10 62.26 -48.87 67.16
CA PHE A 10 61.25 -48.58 66.14
C PHE A 10 59.91 -49.07 66.65
N TYR A 11 59.09 -48.18 67.12
CA TYR A 11 57.73 -48.54 67.49
C TYR A 11 57.05 -49.16 66.31
N PRO A 12 56.56 -50.42 66.39
CA PRO A 12 55.79 -50.95 65.31
C PRO A 12 54.60 -50.04 65.04
N GLU A 13 54.31 -49.78 63.74
CA GLU A 13 53.16 -48.97 63.36
C GLU A 13 51.99 -49.38 64.24
N SER A 14 51.56 -48.44 65.08
CA SER A 14 50.68 -48.82 66.19
C SER A 14 49.39 -49.35 65.55
N GLU A 15 48.81 -50.37 66.16
CA GLU A 15 47.50 -50.90 65.81
C GLU A 15 46.44 -49.81 65.65
N TYR A 16 46.68 -48.61 66.23
CA TYR A 16 45.89 -47.40 66.04
C TYR A 16 46.11 -46.68 64.69
N GLN A 17 47.24 -46.85 64.01
CA GLN A 17 47.49 -46.26 62.72
C GLN A 17 46.62 -46.86 61.63
N GLU A 18 46.45 -48.19 61.66
CA GLU A 18 45.52 -48.89 60.75
C GLU A 18 44.07 -48.44 60.99
N GLN A 19 43.68 -48.28 62.27
CA GLN A 19 42.34 -47.80 62.63
C GLN A 19 42.11 -46.35 62.17
N ILE A 20 43.13 -45.49 62.33
CA ILE A 20 43.07 -44.08 61.83
C ILE A 20 42.95 -44.08 60.34
N ASP A 21 43.69 -44.87 59.61
CA ASP A 21 43.65 -44.90 58.18
C ASP A 21 42.34 -45.50 57.64
N ALA A 22 41.82 -46.54 58.32
CA ALA A 22 40.49 -47.08 58.04
C ALA A 22 39.38 -46.04 58.29
N LEU A 23 39.50 -45.24 59.36
CA LEU A 23 38.55 -44.17 59.65
C LEU A 23 38.64 -43.02 58.59
N LYS A 24 39.85 -42.66 58.22
CA LYS A 24 40.05 -41.62 57.14
C LYS A 24 39.40 -42.10 55.85
N GLU A 25 39.58 -43.34 55.41
CA GLU A 25 39.00 -43.84 54.18
C GLU A 25 37.47 -44.00 54.31
N ALA A 26 36.93 -44.38 55.45
CA ALA A 26 35.50 -44.40 55.73
C ALA A 26 34.88 -43.01 55.64
N ILE A 27 35.52 -41.99 56.23
CA ILE A 27 35.08 -40.60 56.17
C ILE A 27 35.16 -40.08 54.69
N LYS A 28 36.27 -40.33 54.01
CA LYS A 28 36.43 -39.93 52.60
C LYS A 28 35.35 -40.59 51.73
N SER A 29 35.03 -41.86 51.90
CA SER A 29 34.01 -42.58 51.15
C SER A 29 32.60 -42.02 51.41
N SER A 30 32.31 -41.75 52.72
CA SER A 30 31.03 -41.15 53.13
C SER A 30 30.84 -39.75 52.53
N VAL A 31 31.83 -38.87 52.71
CA VAL A 31 31.79 -37.50 52.15
C VAL A 31 31.73 -37.52 50.65
N LYS A 32 32.43 -38.45 49.99
CA LYS A 32 32.37 -38.60 48.53
C LYS A 32 30.98 -39.03 48.07
N SER A 33 30.34 -39.96 48.79
CA SER A 33 28.97 -40.41 48.45
C SER A 33 27.94 -39.31 48.65
N GLU A 34 28.02 -38.57 49.77
CA GLU A 34 27.14 -37.43 50.06
C GLU A 34 27.28 -36.30 48.99
N ILE A 35 28.52 -35.98 48.61
CA ILE A 35 28.77 -35.01 47.56
C ILE A 35 28.21 -35.48 46.22
N LEU A 36 28.38 -36.77 45.88
CA LEU A 36 27.84 -37.32 44.64
C LEU A 36 26.31 -37.31 44.63
N GLU A 37 25.68 -37.67 45.73
CA GLU A 37 24.22 -37.63 45.89
C GLU A 37 23.68 -36.19 45.72
N GLU A 38 24.30 -35.23 46.40
CA GLU A 38 23.90 -33.83 46.30
C GLU A 38 24.15 -33.26 44.88
N MET A 39 25.26 -33.60 44.23
CA MET A 39 25.52 -33.24 42.82
C MET A 39 24.46 -33.83 41.91
N ASN A 40 24.05 -35.08 42.09
CA ASN A 40 23.03 -35.70 41.27
C ASN A 40 21.66 -35.07 41.52
N ARG A 41 21.34 -34.73 42.76
CA ARG A 41 20.13 -33.97 43.11
C ARG A 41 20.09 -32.63 42.45
N LEU A 42 21.17 -31.85 42.56
CA LEU A 42 21.28 -30.52 41.93
C LEU A 42 21.22 -30.57 40.39
N ARG A 43 21.80 -31.61 39.80
CA ARG A 43 21.68 -31.80 38.32
C ARG A 43 20.23 -32.07 37.91
N ALA A 44 19.52 -32.97 38.61
CA ALA A 44 18.12 -33.25 38.33
C ALA A 44 17.21 -32.04 38.54
N GLU A 45 17.51 -31.19 39.53
CA GLU A 45 16.80 -29.96 39.79
C GLU A 45 17.07 -28.93 38.67
N ASN A 46 18.33 -28.78 38.23
CA ASN A 46 18.70 -27.92 37.10
C ASN A 46 18.03 -28.35 35.81
N GLU A 47 17.96 -29.65 35.49
CA GLU A 47 17.25 -30.14 34.31
C GLU A 47 15.76 -29.79 34.36
N LYS A 48 15.11 -29.96 35.52
CA LYS A 48 13.71 -29.56 35.71
C LYS A 48 13.52 -28.04 35.51
N LEU A 49 14.39 -27.22 36.08
CA LEU A 49 14.33 -25.76 35.96
C LEU A 49 14.56 -25.29 34.50
N GLN A 50 15.46 -25.94 33.78
CA GLN A 50 15.67 -25.68 32.36
C GLN A 50 14.43 -26.03 31.54
N GLY A 51 13.82 -27.19 31.77
CA GLY A 51 12.58 -27.58 31.10
C GLY A 51 11.43 -26.60 31.38
N ILE A 52 11.29 -26.13 32.63
CA ILE A 52 10.31 -25.09 32.98
C ILE A 52 10.59 -23.78 32.25
N LYS A 53 11.86 -23.37 32.19
CA LYS A 53 12.27 -22.13 31.50
C LYS A 53 11.97 -22.20 30.01
N GLU A 54 12.31 -23.30 29.33
CA GLU A 54 12.04 -23.51 27.92
C GLU A 54 10.54 -23.47 27.61
N HIS A 55 9.76 -24.18 28.43
CA HIS A 55 8.29 -24.18 28.31
C HIS A 55 7.70 -22.77 28.53
N PHE A 56 8.19 -22.03 29.50
CA PHE A 56 7.74 -20.66 29.76
C PHE A 56 8.05 -19.73 28.58
N GLU A 57 9.24 -19.81 27.99
CA GLU A 57 9.61 -19.02 26.82
C GLU A 57 8.77 -19.39 25.58
N GLU A 58 8.37 -20.63 25.42
CA GLU A 58 7.46 -21.09 24.39
C GLU A 58 6.06 -20.50 24.58
N VAL A 59 5.48 -20.65 25.77
CA VAL A 59 4.17 -20.07 26.11
C VAL A 59 4.16 -18.56 25.96
N LYS A 60 5.22 -17.88 26.34
CA LYS A 60 5.36 -16.43 26.17
C LYS A 60 5.33 -16.03 24.71
N ARG A 61 6.10 -16.72 23.85
CA ARG A 61 6.10 -16.46 22.40
C ARG A 61 4.74 -16.70 21.77
N ASP A 62 4.04 -17.74 22.18
CA ASP A 62 2.69 -18.03 21.67
C ASP A 62 1.67 -16.99 22.15
N TYR A 63 1.80 -16.52 23.37
CA TYR A 63 0.97 -15.43 23.88
C TYR A 63 1.20 -14.12 23.10
N GLU A 64 2.46 -13.75 22.85
CA GLU A 64 2.81 -12.57 22.05
C GLU A 64 2.23 -12.65 20.63
N LYS A 65 2.37 -13.80 19.95
CA LYS A 65 1.77 -14.03 18.63
C LYS A 65 0.26 -13.87 18.64
N LYS A 66 -0.43 -14.47 19.61
CA LYS A 66 -1.89 -14.35 19.75
C LYS A 66 -2.32 -12.92 20.04
N LYS A 67 -1.56 -12.22 20.86
CA LYS A 67 -1.81 -10.79 21.13
C LYS A 67 -1.70 -9.96 19.86
N ASP A 68 -0.63 -10.11 19.08
CA ASP A 68 -0.44 -9.38 17.82
C ASP A 68 -1.54 -9.70 16.81
N GLU A 69 -1.99 -10.95 16.76
CA GLU A 69 -3.11 -11.38 15.92
C GLU A 69 -4.42 -10.74 16.37
N CYS A 70 -4.72 -10.71 17.66
CA CYS A 70 -5.88 -10.01 18.21
C CYS A 70 -5.85 -8.51 17.88
N ASP A 71 -4.71 -7.85 18.08
CA ASP A 71 -4.56 -6.44 17.78
C ASP A 71 -4.76 -6.15 16.28
N ARG A 72 -4.33 -7.05 15.41
CA ARG A 72 -4.59 -6.97 13.96
C ARG A 72 -6.07 -7.13 13.64
N ILE A 73 -6.75 -8.11 14.26
CA ILE A 73 -8.19 -8.35 14.05
C ILE A 73 -8.99 -7.13 14.52
N ILE A 74 -8.68 -6.57 15.68
CA ILE A 74 -9.35 -5.39 16.22
C ILE A 74 -9.22 -4.21 15.26
N ARG A 75 -8.00 -3.90 14.82
CA ARG A 75 -7.75 -2.80 13.85
C ARG A 75 -8.52 -3.01 12.53
N ASN A 76 -8.55 -4.24 12.02
CA ASN A 76 -9.31 -4.56 10.81
C ASN A 76 -10.82 -4.42 11.03
N ALA A 77 -11.33 -4.86 12.17
CA ALA A 77 -12.74 -4.74 12.52
C ALA A 77 -13.17 -3.27 12.66
N GLU A 78 -12.36 -2.43 13.31
CA GLU A 78 -12.61 -0.98 13.42
C GLU A 78 -12.60 -0.29 12.04
N CYS A 79 -11.64 -0.63 11.19
CA CYS A 79 -11.57 -0.11 9.83
C CYS A 79 -12.81 -0.52 9.01
N ASN A 80 -13.21 -1.78 9.08
CA ASN A 80 -14.39 -2.28 8.38
C ASN A 80 -15.69 -1.66 8.92
N ALA A 81 -15.83 -1.49 10.23
CA ALA A 81 -16.98 -0.83 10.84
C ALA A 81 -17.10 0.64 10.38
N LYS A 82 -15.98 1.38 10.32
CA LYS A 82 -15.96 2.74 9.77
C LYS A 82 -16.37 2.76 8.30
N LYS A 83 -15.85 1.84 7.48
CA LYS A 83 -16.22 1.72 6.05
C LYS A 83 -17.69 1.39 5.87
N MET A 84 -18.23 0.44 6.63
CA MET A 84 -19.66 0.07 6.56
C MET A 84 -20.57 1.23 6.97
N ARG A 85 -20.24 1.92 8.07
CA ARG A 85 -21.01 3.08 8.50
C ARG A 85 -20.98 4.20 7.47
N LEU A 86 -19.83 4.44 6.86
CA LEU A 86 -19.69 5.42 5.79
C LEU A 86 -20.51 5.00 4.56
N PHE A 87 -20.45 3.73 4.17
CA PHE A 87 -21.22 3.17 3.07
C PHE A 87 -22.74 3.26 3.34
N GLU A 88 -23.19 2.98 4.57
CA GLU A 88 -24.60 3.14 4.97
C GLU A 88 -25.06 4.61 4.92
N LEU A 89 -24.23 5.54 5.40
CA LEU A 89 -24.53 6.98 5.31
C LEU A 89 -24.60 7.49 3.86
N MET A 90 -23.91 6.82 2.94
CA MET A 90 -23.84 7.22 1.54
C MET A 90 -24.74 6.38 0.62
N LYS A 91 -25.44 5.37 1.16
CA LYS A 91 -26.28 4.46 0.38
C LYS A 91 -27.36 5.19 -0.43
N ASP A 92 -27.81 6.35 0.03
CA ASP A 92 -28.84 7.17 -0.58
C ASP A 92 -28.30 8.44 -1.26
N HIS A 93 -26.98 8.68 -1.20
CA HIS A 93 -26.36 9.88 -1.75
C HIS A 93 -25.23 9.50 -2.72
N LYS A 94 -25.57 9.43 -4.01
CA LYS A 94 -24.55 9.53 -5.06
C LYS A 94 -24.01 10.94 -5.02
N VAL A 95 -22.89 11.15 -4.35
CA VAL A 95 -22.18 12.44 -4.42
C VAL A 95 -21.50 12.45 -5.78
N ALA A 96 -22.13 13.09 -6.73
CA ALA A 96 -21.53 13.38 -8.01
C ALA A 96 -20.65 14.62 -7.89
N LYS A 97 -19.47 14.57 -8.46
CA LYS A 97 -18.58 15.72 -8.65
C LYS A 97 -18.26 15.89 -10.13
N TRP A 98 -17.84 17.07 -10.50
CA TRP A 98 -17.58 17.41 -11.87
C TRP A 98 -16.09 17.70 -12.05
N LYS A 99 -15.52 17.26 -13.15
CA LYS A 99 -14.13 17.45 -13.51
C LYS A 99 -14.03 17.98 -14.93
N VAL A 100 -13.00 18.78 -15.21
CA VAL A 100 -12.73 19.26 -16.57
C VAL A 100 -12.24 18.08 -17.42
N GLY A 101 -13.11 17.60 -18.29
CA GLY A 101 -12.80 16.67 -19.37
C GLY A 101 -12.21 17.40 -20.59
N ARG A 102 -11.58 16.67 -21.50
CA ARG A 102 -11.06 17.22 -22.74
C ARG A 102 -11.23 16.25 -23.89
N GLU A 103 -11.60 16.79 -25.05
CA GLU A 103 -11.65 16.06 -26.30
C GLU A 103 -10.74 16.71 -27.32
N LEU A 104 -10.09 15.90 -28.17
CA LEU A 104 -9.25 16.42 -29.24
C LEU A 104 -10.12 16.86 -30.42
N VAL A 105 -10.05 18.13 -30.75
CA VAL A 105 -10.84 18.74 -31.84
C VAL A 105 -9.96 19.30 -32.93
N TYR A 106 -10.52 19.36 -34.12
CA TYR A 106 -9.88 19.77 -35.34
C TYR A 106 -10.67 20.94 -35.96
N GLY A 107 -10.03 21.64 -36.88
CA GLY A 107 -10.72 22.56 -37.76
C GLY A 107 -11.70 21.85 -38.68
N PRO A 108 -12.54 22.60 -39.42
CA PRO A 108 -13.47 22.04 -40.41
C PRO A 108 -12.73 21.17 -41.42
N LYS A 109 -13.34 20.04 -41.76
CA LYS A 109 -12.77 19.11 -42.72
C LYS A 109 -12.72 19.77 -44.11
N CYS A 110 -11.58 19.69 -44.76
CA CYS A 110 -11.47 20.22 -46.11
C CYS A 110 -12.13 19.28 -47.17
N CYS A 111 -12.44 19.81 -48.33
CA CYS A 111 -13.05 19.02 -49.41
C CYS A 111 -12.07 18.10 -50.15
N LYS A 112 -10.76 18.14 -49.81
CA LYS A 112 -9.72 17.40 -50.52
C LYS A 112 -9.32 16.08 -49.85
N CYS A 113 -9.63 15.90 -48.58
CA CYS A 113 -9.23 14.72 -47.82
C CYS A 113 -10.37 13.72 -47.67
N ASN A 114 -9.97 12.44 -47.43
CA ASN A 114 -10.90 11.33 -47.16
C ASN A 114 -11.40 11.38 -45.69
N SER A 115 -12.13 10.33 -45.26
CA SER A 115 -12.62 10.19 -43.86
C SER A 115 -11.52 10.23 -42.84
N ASN A 116 -10.32 9.78 -43.18
CA ASN A 116 -9.14 9.70 -42.28
C ASN A 116 -8.30 10.98 -42.31
N ARG A 117 -8.81 12.07 -42.91
CA ARG A 117 -8.08 13.32 -43.12
C ARG A 117 -6.74 13.09 -43.83
N SER A 118 -6.67 12.11 -44.75
CA SER A 118 -5.54 11.86 -45.62
C SER A 118 -5.88 12.23 -47.09
N ILE A 119 -4.87 12.58 -47.86
CA ILE A 119 -4.98 12.89 -49.29
C ILE A 119 -4.18 11.85 -50.07
N GLU A 120 -4.71 11.45 -51.24
CA GLU A 120 -3.98 10.58 -52.16
C GLU A 120 -2.99 11.45 -52.97
N VAL A 121 -1.72 11.09 -52.88
CA VAL A 121 -0.64 11.75 -53.63
C VAL A 121 -0.03 10.72 -54.58
N ARG A 122 0.03 11.11 -55.87
CA ARG A 122 0.70 10.33 -56.90
C ARG A 122 2.21 10.62 -56.88
N LEU A 123 2.98 9.61 -56.46
CA LEU A 123 4.44 9.70 -56.46
C LEU A 123 5.01 9.74 -57.88
N PRO A 124 6.23 10.25 -58.09
CA PRO A 124 6.91 10.22 -59.39
C PRO A 124 7.06 8.82 -59.99
N SER A 125 7.05 7.79 -59.17
CA SER A 125 7.07 6.38 -59.57
C SER A 125 5.75 5.87 -60.14
N GLY A 126 4.68 6.69 -60.17
CA GLY A 126 3.34 6.33 -60.59
C GLY A 126 2.53 5.62 -59.50
N ARG A 127 3.10 5.36 -58.32
CA ARG A 127 2.37 4.75 -57.17
C ARG A 127 1.52 5.80 -56.47
N ILE A 128 0.36 5.38 -55.97
CA ILE A 128 -0.49 6.20 -55.11
C ILE A 128 -0.02 5.96 -53.68
N ALA A 129 0.26 7.04 -52.95
CA ALA A 129 0.53 7.03 -51.51
C ALA A 129 -0.48 7.93 -50.81
N GLU A 130 -0.78 7.62 -49.58
CA GLU A 130 -1.57 8.50 -48.70
C GLU A 130 -0.63 9.42 -47.93
N ASP A 131 -0.95 10.69 -47.93
CA ASP A 131 -0.26 11.70 -47.12
C ASP A 131 -1.25 12.40 -46.18
N GLU A 132 -0.75 12.91 -45.07
CA GLU A 132 -1.60 13.58 -44.09
C GLU A 132 -2.08 14.94 -44.59
N CYS A 133 -3.38 15.15 -44.51
CA CYS A 133 -3.95 16.45 -44.87
C CYS A 133 -3.54 17.54 -43.84
N GLU A 134 -3.26 18.75 -44.27
CA GLU A 134 -2.99 19.88 -43.38
C GLU A 134 -4.10 20.12 -42.35
N CYS A 135 -5.37 19.76 -42.66
CA CYS A 135 -6.48 19.86 -41.72
C CYS A 135 -6.44 18.82 -40.58
N LYS A 136 -5.57 17.79 -40.69
CA LYS A 136 -5.29 16.81 -39.63
C LYS A 136 -4.20 17.32 -38.69
N THR A 137 -3.22 18.06 -39.17
CA THR A 137 -2.04 18.44 -38.37
C THR A 137 -2.33 19.50 -37.32
N LYS A 138 -3.42 20.24 -37.48
CA LYS A 138 -3.83 21.29 -36.54
C LYS A 138 -4.97 20.77 -35.68
N SER A 139 -4.68 20.52 -34.40
CA SER A 139 -5.66 20.12 -33.41
C SER A 139 -5.56 20.99 -32.17
N LYS A 140 -6.66 21.10 -31.45
CA LYS A 140 -6.78 21.75 -30.13
C LYS A 140 -7.55 20.85 -29.17
N TYR A 141 -7.61 21.21 -27.91
CA TYR A 141 -8.47 20.52 -26.93
C TYR A 141 -9.72 21.35 -26.70
N TYR A 142 -10.89 20.69 -26.78
CA TYR A 142 -12.17 21.22 -26.35
C TYR A 142 -12.42 20.69 -24.94
N TYR A 143 -12.76 21.57 -23.99
CA TYR A 143 -12.99 21.25 -22.60
C TYR A 143 -14.48 21.23 -22.29
N HIS A 144 -14.91 20.24 -21.52
CA HIS A 144 -16.30 20.08 -21.12
C HIS A 144 -16.38 19.46 -19.71
N PRO A 145 -17.47 19.68 -18.94
CA PRO A 145 -17.63 19.03 -17.64
C PRO A 145 -17.92 17.54 -17.84
N LYS A 146 -17.17 16.71 -17.10
CA LYS A 146 -17.38 15.27 -16.97
C LYS A 146 -17.84 14.94 -15.57
N MET A 147 -18.88 14.14 -15.43
CA MET A 147 -19.39 13.68 -14.15
C MET A 147 -18.53 12.54 -13.61
N TYR A 148 -18.19 12.61 -12.34
CA TYR A 148 -17.49 11.61 -11.57
C TYR A 148 -18.33 11.22 -10.36
N VAL A 149 -18.44 9.93 -10.10
CA VAL A 149 -19.21 9.39 -8.98
C VAL A 149 -18.27 8.83 -7.95
N LEU A 150 -18.58 9.07 -6.69
CA LEU A 150 -17.82 8.51 -5.57
C LEU A 150 -17.82 6.99 -5.65
N SER A 151 -16.63 6.39 -5.75
CA SER A 151 -16.45 4.94 -5.89
C SER A 151 -16.01 4.27 -4.60
N GLU A 152 -15.07 4.90 -3.91
CA GLU A 152 -14.53 4.31 -2.69
C GLU A 152 -13.90 5.35 -1.77
N PHE A 153 -13.65 4.93 -0.52
CA PHE A 153 -12.87 5.67 0.44
C PHE A 153 -11.65 4.85 0.85
N THR A 154 -10.49 5.47 0.86
CA THR A 154 -9.28 4.86 1.38
C THR A 154 -8.74 5.63 2.57
N ASP A 155 -8.17 4.90 3.52
CA ASP A 155 -7.44 5.50 4.63
C ASP A 155 -5.98 5.68 4.22
N ARG A 156 -5.51 6.93 4.19
CA ARG A 156 -4.13 7.24 3.83
C ARG A 156 -3.20 6.85 4.98
N TYR A 157 -2.55 5.69 4.85
CA TYR A 157 -1.43 5.28 5.69
C TYR A 157 -1.64 5.39 7.21
N ARG A 158 -2.78 4.94 7.71
CA ARG A 158 -3.08 4.90 9.16
C ARG A 158 -3.09 6.27 9.89
N CYS A 159 -3.11 7.37 9.15
CA CYS A 159 -3.16 8.71 9.73
C CYS A 159 -4.57 9.19 10.08
N GLY A 160 -5.59 8.38 9.79
CA GLY A 160 -6.99 8.75 10.03
C GLY A 160 -7.57 9.75 9.02
N GLU A 161 -6.82 10.12 7.99
CA GLU A 161 -7.33 10.92 6.88
C GLU A 161 -8.02 10.00 5.88
N VAL A 162 -9.31 10.24 5.68
CA VAL A 162 -10.12 9.49 4.69
C VAL A 162 -10.05 10.23 3.37
N ILE A 163 -9.56 9.54 2.33
CA ILE A 163 -9.53 10.08 0.97
C ILE A 163 -10.70 9.51 0.19
N ALA A 164 -11.48 10.39 -0.41
CA ALA A 164 -12.56 10.03 -1.32
C ALA A 164 -12.00 9.85 -2.75
N HIS A 165 -12.32 8.72 -3.35
CA HIS A 165 -11.98 8.41 -4.73
C HIS A 165 -13.22 8.47 -5.60
N TYR A 166 -13.11 9.16 -6.72
CA TYR A 166 -14.17 9.37 -7.69
C TYR A 166 -13.77 8.70 -9.00
N THR A 167 -14.69 8.00 -9.62
CA THR A 167 -14.51 7.39 -10.94
C THR A 167 -15.51 7.98 -11.93
N GLU A 168 -15.11 8.06 -13.19
CA GLU A 168 -16.03 8.38 -14.27
C GLU A 168 -17.12 7.31 -14.36
N GLU A 169 -18.39 7.70 -14.51
CA GLU A 169 -19.49 6.77 -14.75
C GLU A 169 -19.40 6.29 -16.22
N ILE A 170 -18.61 5.23 -16.42
CA ILE A 170 -18.57 4.57 -17.72
C ILE A 170 -19.72 3.60 -17.77
N SER A 171 -20.64 3.78 -18.73
CA SER A 171 -21.65 2.80 -19.06
C SER A 171 -20.94 1.57 -19.65
N SER A 172 -20.68 0.57 -18.81
CA SER A 172 -19.87 -0.58 -19.15
C SER A 172 -20.59 -1.56 -20.05
N HIS A 173 -19.99 -1.82 -21.21
CA HIS A 173 -20.25 -3.05 -21.97
C HIS A 173 -18.91 -3.77 -22.14
N GLY A 174 -18.58 -4.72 -21.25
CA GLY A 174 -17.46 -5.62 -21.41
C GLY A 174 -16.51 -5.77 -20.20
N ASP A 175 -15.71 -6.84 -20.22
CA ASP A 175 -14.79 -7.26 -19.14
C ASP A 175 -13.57 -6.33 -18.91
N ASP A 176 -13.31 -5.38 -19.80
CA ASP A 176 -12.16 -4.44 -19.75
C ASP A 176 -12.35 -3.27 -18.77
N VAL A 177 -13.51 -3.15 -18.15
CA VAL A 177 -13.88 -2.07 -17.21
C VAL A 177 -12.95 -1.97 -15.99
N TYR A 178 -12.28 -3.06 -15.63
CA TYR A 178 -11.42 -3.07 -14.42
C TYR A 178 -10.16 -2.22 -14.56
N TYR A 179 -9.50 -2.25 -15.71
CA TYR A 179 -8.28 -1.46 -15.98
C TYR A 179 -8.59 0.01 -16.22
N GLU A 180 -9.67 0.32 -16.93
CA GLU A 180 -10.12 1.69 -17.15
C GLU A 180 -10.55 2.37 -15.85
N ARG A 181 -11.18 1.65 -14.93
CA ARG A 181 -11.60 2.15 -13.63
C ARG A 181 -10.44 2.72 -12.80
N TYR A 182 -9.27 2.05 -12.79
CA TYR A 182 -8.09 2.55 -12.10
C TYR A 182 -7.44 3.75 -12.78
N ALA A 183 -7.45 3.79 -14.10
CA ALA A 183 -6.87 4.89 -14.86
C ALA A 183 -7.69 6.20 -14.73
N CYS A 184 -8.99 6.09 -14.48
CA CYS A 184 -9.91 7.22 -14.37
C CYS A 184 -10.23 7.65 -12.93
N THR A 185 -9.64 7.00 -11.93
CA THR A 185 -9.89 7.33 -10.52
C THR A 185 -9.13 8.59 -10.13
N VAL A 186 -9.83 9.54 -9.53
CA VAL A 186 -9.29 10.84 -9.08
C VAL A 186 -9.52 10.99 -7.59
N CYS A 187 -8.50 11.47 -6.88
CA CYS A 187 -8.59 11.79 -5.46
C CYS A 187 -8.94 13.27 -5.27
N ASP A 188 -9.89 13.57 -4.40
CA ASP A 188 -10.15 14.96 -3.96
C ASP A 188 -9.17 15.31 -2.83
N SER A 189 -7.95 15.68 -3.18
CA SER A 189 -6.87 16.01 -2.24
C SER A 189 -6.43 17.47 -2.30
N SER A 190 -7.04 18.28 -3.19
CA SER A 190 -6.66 19.69 -3.34
C SER A 190 -7.28 20.56 -2.25
N THR A 191 -6.50 21.45 -1.67
CA THR A 191 -7.00 22.47 -0.74
C THR A 191 -7.84 23.52 -1.46
N GLU A 192 -8.72 24.20 -0.74
CA GLU A 192 -9.58 25.26 -1.32
C GLU A 192 -8.76 26.43 -1.89
N GLU A 193 -7.60 26.74 -1.31
CA GLU A 193 -6.67 27.75 -1.80
C GLU A 193 -6.04 27.32 -3.13
N GLU A 194 -5.60 26.06 -3.23
CA GLU A 194 -5.04 25.50 -4.47
C GLU A 194 -6.08 25.48 -5.59
N LYS A 195 -7.34 25.12 -5.28
CA LYS A 195 -8.45 25.15 -6.23
C LYS A 195 -8.68 26.55 -6.76
N LYS A 196 -8.79 27.55 -5.87
CA LYS A 196 -8.99 28.96 -6.26
C LYS A 196 -7.86 29.48 -7.12
N GLU A 197 -6.60 29.21 -6.77
CA GLU A 197 -5.44 29.66 -7.54
C GLU A 197 -5.38 28.99 -8.92
N ALA A 198 -5.62 27.68 -9.00
CA ALA A 198 -5.64 26.97 -10.27
C ALA A 198 -6.75 27.47 -11.21
N ILE A 199 -7.95 27.78 -10.68
CA ILE A 199 -9.08 28.36 -11.43
C ILE A 199 -8.74 29.78 -11.89
N ARG A 200 -8.06 30.57 -11.05
CA ARG A 200 -7.67 31.94 -11.39
C ARG A 200 -6.67 31.98 -12.53
N THR A 201 -5.65 31.10 -12.47
CA THR A 201 -4.54 31.06 -13.41
C THR A 201 -4.81 30.19 -14.65
N LEU A 202 -5.90 29.41 -14.66
CA LEU A 202 -6.20 28.40 -15.67
C LEU A 202 -5.01 27.46 -15.94
N SER A 203 -4.28 27.14 -14.87
CA SER A 203 -3.12 26.25 -14.95
C SER A 203 -3.55 24.81 -15.27
N ASP A 204 -2.61 23.99 -15.70
CA ASP A 204 -2.87 22.56 -15.96
C ASP A 204 -3.48 21.83 -14.77
N LYS A 205 -3.23 22.31 -13.54
CA LYS A 205 -3.81 21.78 -12.30
C LYS A 205 -5.34 21.91 -12.23
N VAL A 206 -5.94 22.84 -12.99
CA VAL A 206 -7.40 22.99 -13.00
C VAL A 206 -8.11 21.72 -13.47
N ARG A 207 -7.45 20.92 -14.28
CA ARG A 207 -7.97 19.62 -14.78
C ARG A 207 -7.96 18.50 -13.73
N GLU A 208 -7.26 18.70 -12.62
CA GLU A 208 -7.21 17.74 -11.52
C GLU A 208 -8.24 18.06 -10.43
N ILE A 209 -8.88 19.23 -10.52
CA ILE A 209 -9.86 19.70 -9.54
C ILE A 209 -11.20 19.02 -9.75
N LEU A 210 -11.83 18.62 -8.64
CA LEU A 210 -13.21 18.18 -8.58
C LEU A 210 -14.11 19.33 -8.09
N PHE A 211 -15.11 19.66 -8.89
CA PHE A 211 -16.10 20.69 -8.62
C PHE A 211 -17.37 20.06 -8.04
N ASP A 212 -17.98 20.71 -7.06
CA ASP A 212 -19.23 20.24 -6.45
C ASP A 212 -20.47 20.56 -7.30
N GLN A 213 -20.34 21.47 -8.28
CA GLN A 213 -21.42 21.95 -9.14
C GLN A 213 -20.98 21.93 -10.61
N GLU A 214 -21.88 21.45 -11.48
CA GLU A 214 -21.63 21.39 -12.93
C GLU A 214 -21.38 22.78 -13.49
N GLU A 215 -22.18 23.77 -13.06
CA GLU A 215 -22.13 25.14 -13.57
C GLU A 215 -20.75 25.76 -13.36
N LYS A 216 -20.14 25.56 -12.18
CA LYS A 216 -18.79 26.05 -11.89
C LYS A 216 -17.73 25.39 -12.76
N CYS A 217 -17.87 24.09 -13.03
CA CYS A 217 -16.99 23.36 -13.92
C CYS A 217 -17.16 23.89 -15.36
N GLN A 218 -18.42 24.12 -15.80
CA GLN A 218 -18.74 24.66 -17.11
C GLN A 218 -18.12 26.05 -17.32
N GLU A 219 -18.25 26.97 -16.36
CA GLU A 219 -17.62 28.30 -16.42
C GLU A 219 -16.11 28.22 -16.68
N VAL A 220 -15.44 27.27 -16.02
CA VAL A 220 -14.01 27.04 -16.22
C VAL A 220 -13.72 26.47 -17.60
N CYS A 221 -14.55 25.51 -18.06
CA CYS A 221 -14.44 24.94 -19.41
C CYS A 221 -14.64 26.01 -20.47
N ASP A 222 -15.62 26.90 -20.33
CA ASP A 222 -15.88 27.97 -21.26
C ASP A 222 -14.69 28.94 -21.38
N ARG A 223 -14.07 29.31 -20.25
CA ARG A 223 -12.84 30.12 -20.24
C ARG A 223 -11.66 29.41 -20.92
N LEU A 224 -11.51 28.09 -20.72
CA LEU A 224 -10.47 27.29 -21.38
C LEU A 224 -10.72 27.14 -22.88
N ASN A 225 -11.99 27.20 -23.30
CA ASN A 225 -12.39 27.14 -24.69
C ASN A 225 -12.31 28.51 -25.41
N GLU A 226 -12.04 29.59 -24.67
CA GLU A 226 -11.80 30.88 -25.29
C GLU A 226 -10.64 30.79 -26.30
N GLY A 227 -10.87 31.21 -27.53
CA GLY A 227 -9.86 31.17 -28.60
C GLY A 227 -9.74 29.84 -29.35
N LEU A 228 -10.68 28.91 -29.20
CA LEU A 228 -10.78 27.71 -30.06
C LEU A 228 -11.05 28.08 -31.53
N GLY A 229 -11.83 29.15 -31.79
CA GLY A 229 -12.22 29.55 -33.13
C GLY A 229 -13.01 28.44 -33.82
N ASP A 230 -12.59 28.09 -35.04
CA ASP A 230 -13.28 27.06 -35.87
C ASP A 230 -12.92 25.59 -35.46
N PHE A 231 -12.15 25.39 -34.39
CA PHE A 231 -11.76 24.05 -33.91
C PHE A 231 -12.86 23.42 -33.05
N LEU A 232 -13.93 22.97 -33.71
CA LEU A 232 -15.11 22.40 -33.04
C LEU A 232 -15.49 21.02 -33.59
N TYR A 233 -14.65 20.39 -34.40
CA TYR A 233 -15.00 19.14 -35.08
C TYR A 233 -14.16 17.96 -34.52
N MET A 234 -14.80 16.84 -34.35
CA MET A 234 -14.13 15.57 -34.09
C MET A 234 -13.32 15.13 -35.31
N PHE A 235 -12.53 14.07 -35.17
CA PHE A 235 -11.68 13.59 -36.27
C PHE A 235 -12.49 13.23 -37.54
N ASP A 236 -13.67 12.67 -37.38
CA ASP A 236 -14.61 12.28 -38.46
C ASP A 236 -15.34 13.47 -39.09
N GLY A 237 -15.25 14.65 -38.49
CA GLY A 237 -15.93 15.88 -38.94
C GLY A 237 -17.26 16.13 -38.22
N THR A 238 -17.62 15.34 -37.20
CA THR A 238 -18.81 15.61 -36.35
C THR A 238 -18.52 16.81 -35.44
N ASP A 239 -19.49 17.67 -35.19
CA ASP A 239 -19.37 18.77 -34.22
C ASP A 239 -19.21 18.13 -32.81
N VAL A 240 -18.24 18.63 -32.05
CA VAL A 240 -17.92 18.09 -30.72
C VAL A 240 -19.11 18.16 -29.76
N ARG A 241 -19.96 19.17 -29.90
CA ARG A 241 -21.17 19.35 -29.06
C ARG A 241 -22.22 18.30 -29.35
N ASP A 242 -22.38 17.92 -30.64
CA ASP A 242 -23.27 16.83 -31.05
C ASP A 242 -22.73 15.48 -30.61
N TYR A 243 -21.41 15.30 -30.62
CA TYR A 243 -20.73 14.11 -30.11
C TYR A 243 -20.98 13.94 -28.62
N LEU A 244 -20.74 14.97 -27.82
CA LEU A 244 -20.95 14.95 -26.37
C LEU A 244 -22.43 14.82 -25.98
N GLY A 245 -23.34 15.35 -26.78
CA GLY A 245 -24.79 15.19 -26.57
C GLY A 245 -25.29 13.76 -26.77
N LYS A 246 -24.58 12.92 -27.53
CA LYS A 246 -24.91 11.51 -27.76
C LYS A 246 -24.32 10.57 -26.71
N THR A 247 -23.31 11.03 -25.96
CA THR A 247 -22.61 10.27 -24.92
C THR A 247 -23.18 10.50 -23.52
N LYS A 248 -24.14 11.40 -23.36
CA LYS A 248 -24.98 11.57 -22.17
C LYS A 248 -26.21 10.64 -22.27
#